data_566f784b94a6a9f104c6d7715bfd4a6f
#
_entry.id   566f784b94a6a9f104c6d7715bfd4a6f
#
_cell.length_a   1.000
_cell.length_b   1.000
_cell.length_c   1.000
_cell.angle_alpha   90.00
_cell.angle_beta   90.00
_cell.angle_gamma   90.00
#
_symmetry.space_group_name_H-M   'P 1'
#
loop_
_entity.id
_entity.type
_entity.pdbx_description
1 polymer ?
#
loop_
_entity_poly.entity_id
_entity_poly.type
_entity_poly.pdbx_seq_one_letter_code
_entity_poly.pdbx_strand_id
1 'polypeptide(L)'
;MNNEKESLHDIQILDPELEIIDAHHHLWDLPGSRYLFDELLGDLNSGHRIEATVYVECSAMYRSQGPEELKVLGEAEFVAGMAAMSNSGRYGPTRICAAFVGAADLTLGNEVDAVLDGLATCSGQRLRGIRSSAIWDADPSVNTGTRPFAAKGILSSSSFRRGFERLAAKELSYDAWQYHPQIPEVISLAKAFPNTPIIINHVGGLLGIGPYAKSDLFQNWKTLIQEASEIPNIYIKLGGLAAKRCGFDYGTQPTETQLVHAWGPYIKTCIDLFGPERCLFQTNFPPDKVAGSYSKIWNVFKKIAVDYSPSEKKSLFNTTAKQLYKIK
;
A
#
# COMPACT_ATOMS: atom_id res chain seq x y z
N MET A 1 -24.67 23.31 22.07
CA MET A 1 -24.08 21.98 21.84
C MET A 1 -22.69 22.26 21.30
N ASN A 2 -21.69 22.09 22.18
CA ASN A 2 -20.29 22.41 21.88
C ASN A 2 -19.71 21.41 20.88
N ASN A 3 -19.40 21.86 19.68
CA ASN A 3 -18.50 21.16 18.80
C ASN A 3 -17.07 21.37 19.32
N GLU A 4 -16.60 20.48 20.16
CA GLU A 4 -15.17 20.36 20.48
C GLU A 4 -14.47 19.91 19.19
N LYS A 5 -13.81 20.86 18.53
CA LYS A 5 -12.75 20.54 17.58
C LYS A 5 -11.64 19.88 18.40
N GLU A 6 -11.48 18.55 18.31
CA GLU A 6 -10.26 17.91 18.80
C GLU A 6 -9.07 18.66 18.20
N SER A 7 -8.32 19.35 19.04
CA SER A 7 -7.07 19.98 18.63
C SER A 7 -6.07 18.85 18.30
N LEU A 8 -5.23 19.04 17.30
CA LEU A 8 -4.18 18.07 16.89
C LEU A 8 -3.20 17.72 18.04
N HIS A 9 -3.31 18.39 19.20
CA HIS A 9 -2.44 18.22 20.36
C HIS A 9 -2.98 17.25 21.44
N ASP A 10 -4.22 16.72 21.30
CA ASP A 10 -4.86 15.91 22.35
C ASP A 10 -5.01 14.41 22.01
N ILE A 11 -4.44 13.95 20.88
CA ILE A 11 -4.50 12.52 20.56
C ILE A 11 -3.50 11.75 21.44
N GLN A 12 -4.04 11.00 22.40
CA GLN A 12 -3.22 10.08 23.19
C GLN A 12 -2.66 8.97 22.29
N ILE A 13 -1.34 8.87 22.21
CA ILE A 13 -0.66 7.84 21.43
C ILE A 13 -0.72 6.51 22.18
N LEU A 14 -1.26 5.48 21.53
CA LEU A 14 -1.31 4.12 22.05
C LEU A 14 0.01 3.40 21.75
N ASP A 15 0.51 2.58 22.69
CA ASP A 15 1.74 1.80 22.54
C ASP A 15 2.87 2.59 21.86
N PRO A 16 3.34 3.72 22.40
CA PRO A 16 4.28 4.62 21.71
C PRO A 16 5.61 3.94 21.38
N GLU A 17 6.01 2.91 22.13
CA GLU A 17 7.25 2.16 21.92
C GLU A 17 7.16 1.06 20.85
N LEU A 18 5.97 0.74 20.37
CA LEU A 18 5.83 -0.24 19.30
C LEU A 18 6.46 0.28 18.01
N GLU A 19 7.53 -0.39 17.56
CA GLU A 19 8.23 -0.06 16.33
C GLU A 19 7.37 -0.35 15.10
N ILE A 20 7.28 0.63 14.21
CA ILE A 20 6.41 0.57 13.03
C ILE A 20 7.25 0.77 11.76
N ILE A 21 6.97 -0.04 10.76
CA ILE A 21 7.33 0.25 9.36
C ILE A 21 6.03 0.55 8.62
N ASP A 22 5.89 1.79 8.14
CA ASP A 22 4.76 2.13 7.27
C ASP A 22 4.98 1.50 5.89
N ALA A 23 4.23 0.45 5.61
CA ALA A 23 4.45 -0.38 4.43
C ALA A 23 3.93 0.23 3.12
N HIS A 24 3.35 1.46 3.16
CA HIS A 24 2.81 2.10 1.96
C HIS A 24 2.45 3.56 2.18
N HIS A 25 3.24 4.44 1.62
CA HIS A 25 2.90 5.86 1.48
C HIS A 25 3.31 6.38 0.11
N HIS A 26 2.85 7.57 -0.21
CA HIS A 26 3.17 8.31 -1.43
C HIS A 26 3.70 9.70 -1.10
N LEU A 27 4.36 10.33 -2.07
CA LEU A 27 4.74 11.74 -2.05
C LEU A 27 4.39 12.34 -3.41
N TRP A 28 3.76 13.51 -3.41
CA TRP A 28 3.41 14.23 -4.63
C TRP A 28 3.28 15.73 -4.41
N ASP A 29 3.35 16.46 -5.51
CA ASP A 29 3.02 17.87 -5.56
C ASP A 29 2.00 18.09 -6.70
N LEU A 30 0.72 18.01 -6.34
CA LEU A 30 -0.40 18.17 -7.25
C LEU A 30 -1.12 19.50 -6.96
N PRO A 31 -1.76 20.14 -7.95
CA PRO A 31 -2.54 21.34 -7.72
C PRO A 31 -3.54 21.18 -6.56
N GLY A 32 -3.35 21.96 -5.49
CA GLY A 32 -4.20 21.90 -4.30
C GLY A 32 -3.97 20.70 -3.37
N SER A 33 -2.99 19.86 -3.65
CA SER A 33 -2.67 18.68 -2.82
C SER A 33 -1.17 18.41 -2.82
N ARG A 34 -0.45 19.12 -1.96
CA ARG A 34 0.98 18.89 -1.72
C ARG A 34 1.17 17.94 -0.54
N TYR A 35 2.05 16.95 -0.73
CA TYR A 35 2.53 16.06 0.33
C TYR A 35 3.94 15.59 -0.04
N LEU A 36 4.94 16.25 0.47
CA LEU A 36 6.35 15.99 0.21
C LEU A 36 7.09 15.66 1.52
N PHE A 37 8.39 15.84 1.54
CA PHE A 37 9.24 15.46 2.67
C PHE A 37 8.82 16.14 3.98
N ASP A 38 8.53 17.43 3.96
CA ASP A 38 8.22 18.20 5.17
C ASP A 38 6.87 17.82 5.76
N GLU A 39 5.85 17.62 4.91
CA GLU A 39 4.53 17.17 5.36
C GLU A 39 4.59 15.74 5.93
N LEU A 40 5.31 14.84 5.24
CA LEU A 40 5.52 13.48 5.75
C LEU A 40 6.31 13.49 7.06
N LEU A 41 7.37 14.29 7.17
CA LEU A 41 8.17 14.40 8.39
C LEU A 41 7.34 14.87 9.57
N GLY A 42 6.42 15.84 9.35
CA GLY A 42 5.46 16.26 10.37
C GLY A 42 4.56 15.11 10.85
N ASP A 43 4.05 14.32 9.91
CA ASP A 43 3.23 13.14 10.22
C ASP A 43 4.04 12.05 10.97
N LEU A 44 5.27 11.77 10.54
CA LEU A 44 6.15 10.78 11.20
C LEU A 44 6.53 11.16 12.64
N ASN A 45 6.62 12.46 12.92
CA ASN A 45 6.92 12.99 14.26
C ASN A 45 5.68 13.17 15.13
N SER A 46 4.52 12.62 14.74
CA SER A 46 3.25 12.78 15.48
C SER A 46 3.08 11.87 16.72
N GLY A 47 4.16 11.22 17.16
CA GLY A 47 4.24 10.52 18.44
C GLY A 47 4.34 9.00 18.37
N HIS A 48 4.12 8.37 17.22
CA HIS A 48 4.40 6.94 17.03
C HIS A 48 5.87 6.69 16.66
N ARG A 49 6.39 5.53 17.05
CA ARG A 49 7.78 5.14 16.74
C ARG A 49 7.87 4.53 15.35
N ILE A 50 7.98 5.39 14.33
CA ILE A 50 8.15 4.93 12.94
C ILE A 50 9.63 4.68 12.66
N GLU A 51 10.01 3.41 12.48
CA GLU A 51 11.38 3.01 12.16
C GLU A 51 11.74 3.33 10.70
N ALA A 52 10.85 3.00 9.78
CA ALA A 52 11.08 3.17 8.35
C ALA A 52 9.77 3.30 7.57
N THR A 53 9.88 3.76 6.33
CA THR A 53 8.73 3.82 5.41
C THR A 53 9.06 3.18 4.07
N VAL A 54 8.03 2.61 3.42
CA VAL A 54 8.07 2.08 2.06
C VAL A 54 7.32 3.03 1.13
N TYR A 55 8.05 3.66 0.22
CA TYR A 55 7.42 4.46 -0.81
C TYR A 55 6.87 3.57 -1.91
N VAL A 56 5.63 3.81 -2.31
CA VAL A 56 4.97 3.10 -3.42
C VAL A 56 4.65 4.09 -4.53
N GLU A 57 4.93 3.71 -5.76
CA GLU A 57 4.71 4.53 -6.95
C GLU A 57 3.32 5.21 -6.96
N CYS A 58 3.26 6.43 -7.46
CA CYS A 58 2.01 7.17 -7.62
C CYS A 58 1.99 8.07 -8.86
N SER A 59 2.87 7.80 -9.82
CA SER A 59 3.08 8.59 -11.04
C SER A 59 3.60 10.01 -10.76
N ALA A 60 4.31 10.19 -9.65
CA ALA A 60 4.91 11.45 -9.29
C ALA A 60 6.25 11.66 -9.99
N MET A 61 6.56 12.91 -10.36
CA MET A 61 7.88 13.33 -10.83
C MET A 61 8.45 12.51 -12.00
N TYR A 62 7.59 12.01 -12.89
CA TYR A 62 8.04 11.34 -14.10
C TYR A 62 8.86 12.27 -14.98
N ARG A 63 9.86 11.76 -15.67
CA ARG A 63 10.64 12.54 -16.63
C ARG A 63 9.74 13.10 -17.71
N SER A 64 9.92 14.38 -18.08
CA SER A 64 9.16 15.03 -19.13
C SER A 64 9.57 14.62 -20.54
N GLN A 65 10.77 14.06 -20.69
CA GLN A 65 11.36 13.68 -21.97
C GLN A 65 11.92 12.26 -21.92
N GLY A 66 12.20 11.70 -23.08
CA GLY A 66 12.73 10.36 -23.28
C GLY A 66 11.65 9.33 -23.65
N PRO A 67 12.04 8.07 -23.83
CA PRO A 67 11.12 6.97 -24.11
C PRO A 67 10.04 6.88 -23.05
N GLU A 68 8.80 6.58 -23.46
CA GLU A 68 7.63 6.61 -22.57
C GLU A 68 7.79 5.66 -21.38
N GLU A 69 8.28 4.46 -21.64
CA GLU A 69 8.51 3.41 -20.65
C GLU A 69 9.59 3.78 -19.62
N LEU A 70 10.51 4.69 -19.95
CA LEU A 70 11.59 5.14 -19.08
C LEU A 70 11.26 6.41 -18.31
N LYS A 71 10.12 7.05 -18.54
CA LYS A 71 9.73 8.27 -17.80
C LYS A 71 9.54 7.99 -16.30
N VAL A 72 9.15 6.79 -15.93
CA VAL A 72 9.00 6.32 -14.55
C VAL A 72 10.31 6.44 -13.72
N LEU A 73 11.46 6.53 -14.37
CA LEU A 73 12.76 6.68 -13.70
C LEU A 73 12.87 8.01 -12.93
N GLY A 74 12.14 9.05 -13.36
CA GLY A 74 12.07 10.31 -12.62
C GLY A 74 11.52 10.15 -11.20
N GLU A 75 10.53 9.28 -11.01
CA GLU A 75 10.01 8.96 -9.67
C GLU A 75 11.07 8.24 -8.82
N ALA A 76 11.86 7.34 -9.40
CA ALA A 76 12.96 6.68 -8.69
C ALA A 76 14.07 7.66 -8.27
N GLU A 77 14.43 8.61 -9.14
CA GLU A 77 15.38 9.70 -8.83
C GLU A 77 14.87 10.59 -7.69
N PHE A 78 13.58 10.93 -7.73
CA PHE A 78 12.92 11.71 -6.67
C PHE A 78 12.96 10.98 -5.34
N VAL A 79 12.58 9.70 -5.31
CA VAL A 79 12.61 8.86 -4.10
C VAL A 79 14.02 8.74 -3.54
N ALA A 80 15.03 8.59 -4.38
CA ALA A 80 16.44 8.57 -3.96
C ALA A 80 16.84 9.88 -3.27
N GLY A 81 16.36 11.03 -3.78
CA GLY A 81 16.58 12.35 -3.16
C GLY A 81 15.93 12.45 -1.77
N MET A 82 14.67 12.00 -1.62
CA MET A 82 13.98 11.99 -0.33
C MET A 82 14.68 11.10 0.68
N ALA A 83 15.11 9.92 0.26
CA ALA A 83 15.88 9.01 1.11
C ALA A 83 17.26 9.57 1.49
N ALA A 84 17.92 10.31 0.60
CA ALA A 84 19.20 10.97 0.89
C ALA A 84 19.04 12.07 1.95
N MET A 85 17.95 12.85 1.90
CA MET A 85 17.63 13.81 2.96
C MET A 85 17.50 13.10 4.31
N SER A 86 16.69 12.03 4.39
CA SER A 86 16.52 11.23 5.60
C SER A 86 17.86 10.68 6.13
N ASN A 87 18.68 10.11 5.26
CA ASN A 87 19.97 9.51 5.63
C ASN A 87 21.01 10.53 6.10
N SER A 88 20.78 11.84 5.93
CA SER A 88 21.67 12.88 6.46
C SER A 88 21.70 12.94 7.99
N GLY A 89 20.74 12.29 8.66
CA GLY A 89 20.57 12.30 10.12
C GLY A 89 20.04 13.60 10.70
N ARG A 90 19.74 14.62 9.86
CA ARG A 90 19.25 15.94 10.30
C ARG A 90 17.76 15.95 10.66
N TYR A 91 17.02 14.97 10.20
CA TYR A 91 15.55 14.94 10.26
C TYR A 91 15.00 13.85 11.21
N GLY A 92 15.83 13.38 12.11
CA GLY A 92 15.45 12.33 13.07
C GLY A 92 15.88 10.93 12.66
N PRO A 93 15.49 9.90 13.41
CA PRO A 93 15.96 8.52 13.24
C PRO A 93 15.19 7.72 12.18
N THR A 94 13.99 8.19 11.77
CA THR A 94 13.15 7.47 10.81
C THR A 94 13.79 7.39 9.44
N ARG A 95 13.87 6.19 8.87
CA ARG A 95 14.40 5.97 7.51
C ARG A 95 13.28 6.14 6.48
N ILE A 96 13.11 7.37 6.01
CA ILE A 96 12.10 7.71 5.00
C ILE A 96 12.49 7.11 3.66
N CYS A 97 11.52 6.49 2.95
CA CYS A 97 11.74 5.79 1.68
C CYS A 97 12.87 4.75 1.77
N ALA A 98 12.93 3.98 2.87
CA ALA A 98 13.92 2.93 3.06
C ALA A 98 13.84 1.83 1.99
N ALA A 99 12.63 1.60 1.46
CA ALA A 99 12.36 0.74 0.32
C ALA A 99 11.46 1.49 -0.69
N PHE A 100 11.56 1.07 -1.95
CA PHE A 100 10.82 1.62 -3.07
C PHE A 100 10.11 0.50 -3.84
N VAL A 101 8.80 0.67 -4.05
CA VAL A 101 7.98 -0.12 -4.97
C VAL A 101 7.70 0.78 -6.17
N GLY A 102 8.39 0.52 -7.29
CA GLY A 102 8.34 1.34 -8.48
C GLY A 102 7.21 0.96 -9.44
N ALA A 103 6.99 1.79 -10.47
CA ALA A 103 6.10 1.49 -11.58
C ALA A 103 6.86 0.86 -12.73
N ALA A 104 6.30 -0.20 -13.33
CA ALA A 104 6.75 -0.70 -14.63
C ALA A 104 5.56 -1.32 -15.38
N ASP A 105 5.48 -1.10 -16.67
CA ASP A 105 4.51 -1.78 -17.52
C ASP A 105 5.01 -3.18 -17.86
N LEU A 106 4.51 -4.18 -17.13
CA LEU A 106 4.89 -5.57 -17.35
C LEU A 106 4.40 -6.13 -18.69
N THR A 107 3.48 -5.44 -19.39
CA THR A 107 3.05 -5.86 -20.73
C THR A 107 4.11 -5.66 -21.80
N LEU A 108 5.19 -4.93 -21.50
CA LEU A 108 6.40 -4.85 -22.35
C LEU A 108 7.11 -6.20 -22.51
N GLY A 109 6.74 -7.21 -21.70
CA GLY A 109 7.38 -8.52 -21.77
C GLY A 109 8.88 -8.41 -21.46
N ASN A 110 9.73 -8.96 -22.32
CA ASN A 110 11.19 -8.95 -22.09
C ASN A 110 11.81 -7.53 -22.13
N GLU A 111 11.20 -6.59 -22.80
CA GLU A 111 11.71 -5.21 -22.91
C GLU A 111 11.64 -4.45 -21.56
N VAL A 112 10.88 -4.97 -20.59
CA VAL A 112 10.79 -4.37 -19.25
C VAL A 112 12.12 -4.38 -18.48
N ASP A 113 13.09 -5.19 -18.87
CA ASP A 113 14.39 -5.26 -18.21
C ASP A 113 15.08 -3.90 -18.12
N ALA A 114 15.06 -3.12 -19.20
CA ALA A 114 15.65 -1.78 -19.20
C ALA A 114 15.00 -0.85 -18.17
N VAL A 115 13.68 -0.97 -17.98
CA VAL A 115 12.94 -0.22 -16.95
C VAL A 115 13.33 -0.68 -15.55
N LEU A 116 13.34 -1.99 -15.30
CA LEU A 116 13.67 -2.56 -13.99
C LEU A 116 15.11 -2.21 -13.55
N ASP A 117 16.07 -2.31 -14.46
CA ASP A 117 17.47 -1.97 -14.19
C ASP A 117 17.65 -0.46 -13.96
N GLY A 118 16.95 0.35 -14.77
CA GLY A 118 16.90 1.79 -14.58
C GLY A 118 16.33 2.18 -13.21
N LEU A 119 15.19 1.59 -12.80
CA LEU A 119 14.58 1.83 -11.50
C LEU A 119 15.51 1.44 -10.34
N ALA A 120 16.17 0.28 -10.43
CA ALA A 120 17.12 -0.17 -9.42
C ALA A 120 18.30 0.82 -9.27
N THR A 121 18.84 1.29 -10.40
CA THR A 121 19.96 2.24 -10.43
C THR A 121 19.54 3.61 -9.90
N CYS A 122 18.47 4.19 -10.46
CA CYS A 122 18.01 5.54 -10.13
C CYS A 122 17.49 5.67 -8.68
N SER A 123 16.92 4.60 -8.12
CA SER A 123 16.48 4.59 -6.71
C SER A 123 17.63 4.43 -5.69
N GLY A 124 18.88 4.38 -6.12
CA GLY A 124 20.03 4.14 -5.24
C GLY A 124 19.93 2.77 -4.54
N GLN A 125 19.58 1.72 -5.30
CA GLN A 125 19.45 0.35 -4.85
C GLN A 125 18.33 0.13 -3.80
N ARG A 126 17.27 0.97 -3.83
CA ARG A 126 16.10 0.85 -2.93
C ARG A 126 14.93 0.12 -3.55
N LEU A 127 14.99 -0.19 -4.84
CA LEU A 127 13.93 -0.97 -5.50
C LEU A 127 13.78 -2.33 -4.82
N ARG A 128 12.54 -2.65 -4.40
CA ARG A 128 12.20 -3.93 -3.76
C ARG A 128 11.06 -4.63 -4.44
N GLY A 129 10.26 -3.89 -5.17
CA GLY A 129 9.11 -4.43 -5.87
C GLY A 129 8.61 -3.52 -6.96
N ILE A 130 7.64 -4.01 -7.70
CA ILE A 130 6.93 -3.29 -8.74
C ILE A 130 5.45 -3.30 -8.44
N ARG A 131 4.77 -2.16 -8.65
CA ARG A 131 3.32 -2.07 -8.73
C ARG A 131 2.92 -1.71 -10.16
N SER A 132 2.23 -2.63 -10.81
CA SER A 132 1.56 -2.37 -12.08
C SER A 132 0.05 -2.44 -11.83
N SER A 133 -0.67 -1.33 -12.07
CA SER A 133 -2.10 -1.28 -11.79
C SER A 133 -2.86 -2.22 -12.71
N ALA A 134 -3.65 -3.10 -12.12
CA ALA A 134 -4.52 -4.04 -12.82
C ALA A 134 -6.02 -3.75 -12.57
N ILE A 135 -6.35 -2.59 -11.98
CA ILE A 135 -7.75 -2.25 -11.67
C ILE A 135 -8.61 -2.30 -12.94
N TRP A 136 -9.67 -3.07 -12.87
CA TRP A 136 -10.68 -3.16 -13.92
C TRP A 136 -12.04 -3.53 -13.34
N ASP A 137 -13.08 -2.95 -13.88
CA ASP A 137 -14.47 -3.35 -13.66
C ASP A 137 -15.31 -3.05 -14.89
N ALA A 138 -16.44 -3.78 -15.05
CA ALA A 138 -17.40 -3.54 -16.12
C ALA A 138 -18.20 -2.24 -15.89
N ASP A 139 -18.35 -1.82 -14.64
CA ASP A 139 -19.00 -0.57 -14.26
C ASP A 139 -17.95 0.53 -13.99
N PRO A 140 -17.81 1.52 -14.88
CA PRO A 140 -16.82 2.58 -14.71
C PRO A 140 -17.08 3.47 -13.49
N SER A 141 -18.29 3.47 -12.91
CA SER A 141 -18.65 4.30 -11.76
C SER A 141 -17.90 3.90 -10.48
N VAL A 142 -17.37 2.67 -10.41
CA VAL A 142 -16.57 2.22 -9.26
C VAL A 142 -15.16 2.80 -9.24
N ASN A 143 -14.68 3.37 -10.37
CA ASN A 143 -13.39 4.05 -10.42
C ASN A 143 -13.52 5.47 -9.82
N THR A 144 -13.26 5.56 -8.53
CA THR A 144 -13.27 6.85 -7.81
C THR A 144 -11.92 7.57 -7.83
N GLY A 145 -10.92 6.99 -8.48
CA GLY A 145 -9.57 7.54 -8.61
C GLY A 145 -9.33 8.20 -9.97
N THR A 146 -8.10 8.65 -10.18
CA THR A 146 -7.66 9.29 -11.43
C THR A 146 -6.99 8.35 -12.42
N ARG A 147 -6.60 7.15 -11.98
CA ARG A 147 -5.97 6.15 -12.85
C ARG A 147 -7.02 5.52 -13.77
N PRO A 148 -6.72 5.37 -15.07
CA PRO A 148 -7.60 4.65 -15.98
C PRO A 148 -7.64 3.16 -15.61
N PHE A 149 -8.70 2.48 -16.01
CA PHE A 149 -8.75 1.02 -15.94
C PHE A 149 -7.67 0.40 -16.81
N ALA A 150 -7.08 -0.67 -16.32
CA ALA A 150 -6.26 -1.57 -17.11
C ALA A 150 -7.14 -2.38 -18.10
N ALA A 151 -6.52 -3.09 -19.02
CA ALA A 151 -7.23 -4.05 -19.86
C ALA A 151 -7.82 -5.19 -18.99
N LYS A 152 -9.04 -5.61 -19.32
CA LYS A 152 -9.67 -6.75 -18.65
C LYS A 152 -8.78 -7.99 -18.70
N GLY A 153 -8.55 -8.63 -17.56
CA GLY A 153 -7.76 -9.86 -17.49
C GLY A 153 -6.25 -9.66 -17.74
N ILE A 154 -5.73 -8.43 -17.53
CA ILE A 154 -4.35 -8.08 -17.82
C ILE A 154 -3.34 -9.03 -17.16
N LEU A 155 -3.59 -9.45 -15.91
CA LEU A 155 -2.70 -10.35 -15.16
C LEU A 155 -2.56 -11.74 -15.80
N SER A 156 -3.53 -12.12 -16.64
CA SER A 156 -3.53 -13.40 -17.36
C SER A 156 -2.94 -13.29 -18.79
N SER A 157 -2.66 -12.07 -19.27
CA SER A 157 -2.12 -11.88 -20.61
C SER A 157 -0.70 -12.45 -20.73
N SER A 158 -0.38 -13.01 -21.88
CA SER A 158 0.95 -13.60 -22.13
C SER A 158 2.08 -12.57 -22.09
N SER A 159 1.81 -11.34 -22.51
CA SER A 159 2.78 -10.24 -22.46
C SER A 159 3.08 -9.84 -21.01
N PHE A 160 2.06 -9.65 -20.18
CA PHE A 160 2.23 -9.35 -18.76
C PHE A 160 3.02 -10.45 -18.05
N ARG A 161 2.69 -11.74 -18.28
CA ARG A 161 3.38 -12.87 -17.65
C ARG A 161 4.84 -12.98 -18.07
N ARG A 162 5.19 -12.65 -19.32
CA ARG A 162 6.61 -12.55 -19.73
C ARG A 162 7.36 -11.44 -18.99
N GLY A 163 6.73 -10.26 -18.81
CA GLY A 163 7.33 -9.19 -18.00
C GLY A 163 7.42 -9.57 -16.52
N PHE A 164 6.44 -10.33 -16.01
CA PHE A 164 6.48 -10.84 -14.65
C PHE A 164 7.61 -11.87 -14.43
N GLU A 165 7.94 -12.69 -15.42
CA GLU A 165 9.13 -13.56 -15.40
C GLU A 165 10.42 -12.76 -15.22
N ARG A 166 10.53 -11.60 -15.87
CA ARG A 166 11.68 -10.69 -15.73
C ARG A 166 11.78 -10.11 -14.33
N LEU A 167 10.63 -9.67 -13.78
CA LEU A 167 10.53 -9.21 -12.39
C LEU A 167 10.96 -10.31 -11.42
N ALA A 168 10.45 -11.52 -11.59
CA ALA A 168 10.78 -12.69 -10.77
C ALA A 168 12.27 -13.02 -10.82
N ALA A 169 12.88 -12.99 -12.00
CA ALA A 169 14.32 -13.23 -12.20
C ALA A 169 15.21 -12.20 -11.48
N LYS A 170 14.70 -10.99 -11.21
CA LYS A 170 15.38 -9.95 -10.43
C LYS A 170 15.06 -10.00 -8.93
N GLU A 171 14.38 -11.04 -8.46
CA GLU A 171 13.98 -11.24 -7.06
C GLU A 171 13.19 -10.03 -6.47
N LEU A 172 12.42 -9.36 -7.30
CA LEU A 172 11.53 -8.28 -6.89
C LEU A 172 10.18 -8.84 -6.47
N SER A 173 9.52 -8.14 -5.53
CA SER A 173 8.12 -8.42 -5.18
C SER A 173 7.15 -7.76 -6.17
N TYR A 174 5.91 -8.21 -6.17
CA TYR A 174 4.84 -7.58 -6.91
C TYR A 174 3.74 -7.07 -5.97
N ASP A 175 3.56 -5.76 -5.91
CA ASP A 175 2.45 -5.12 -5.20
C ASP A 175 1.20 -5.12 -6.10
N ALA A 176 0.28 -6.04 -5.83
CA ALA A 176 -0.92 -6.23 -6.63
C ALA A 176 -1.96 -5.15 -6.30
N TRP A 177 -2.20 -4.23 -7.25
CA TRP A 177 -3.25 -3.23 -7.15
C TRP A 177 -4.37 -3.54 -8.13
N GLN A 178 -5.40 -4.18 -7.63
CA GLN A 178 -6.61 -4.60 -8.33
C GLN A 178 -7.83 -4.41 -7.40
N TYR A 179 -9.03 -4.58 -7.92
CA TYR A 179 -10.25 -4.66 -7.11
C TYR A 179 -10.50 -6.08 -6.63
N HIS A 180 -11.25 -6.23 -5.52
CA HIS A 180 -11.48 -7.54 -4.91
C HIS A 180 -12.10 -8.60 -5.86
N PRO A 181 -12.96 -8.27 -6.85
CA PRO A 181 -13.43 -9.28 -7.79
C PRO A 181 -12.34 -9.87 -8.70
N GLN A 182 -11.18 -9.22 -8.77
CA GLN A 182 -10.03 -9.68 -9.56
C GLN A 182 -9.03 -10.53 -8.75
N ILE A 183 -9.28 -10.82 -7.48
CA ILE A 183 -8.43 -11.67 -6.63
C ILE A 183 -8.15 -13.03 -7.29
N PRO A 184 -9.09 -13.71 -7.96
CA PRO A 184 -8.80 -14.96 -8.69
C PRO A 184 -7.68 -14.84 -9.74
N GLU A 185 -7.54 -13.67 -10.39
CA GLU A 185 -6.44 -13.43 -11.33
C GLU A 185 -5.08 -13.35 -10.59
N VAL A 186 -5.06 -12.72 -9.41
CA VAL A 186 -3.87 -12.66 -8.55
C VAL A 186 -3.48 -14.06 -8.06
N ILE A 187 -4.44 -14.87 -7.66
CA ILE A 187 -4.22 -16.27 -7.25
C ILE A 187 -3.61 -17.07 -8.42
N SER A 188 -4.15 -16.90 -9.63
CA SER A 188 -3.62 -17.56 -10.84
C SER A 188 -2.17 -17.14 -11.12
N LEU A 189 -1.86 -15.86 -10.93
CA LEU A 189 -0.49 -15.33 -11.09
C LEU A 189 0.44 -15.90 -10.02
N ALA A 190 0.02 -15.91 -8.76
CA ALA A 190 0.81 -16.44 -7.65
C ALA A 190 1.13 -17.93 -7.78
N LYS A 191 0.17 -18.73 -8.26
CA LYS A 191 0.37 -20.15 -8.56
C LYS A 191 1.38 -20.37 -9.69
N ALA A 192 1.40 -19.48 -10.70
CA ALA A 192 2.35 -19.57 -11.80
C ALA A 192 3.78 -19.17 -11.39
N PHE A 193 3.92 -18.32 -10.35
CA PHE A 193 5.22 -17.81 -9.87
C PHE A 193 5.38 -18.02 -8.35
N PRO A 194 5.48 -19.27 -7.88
CA PRO A 194 5.38 -19.58 -6.44
C PRO A 194 6.54 -19.04 -5.59
N ASN A 195 7.67 -18.67 -6.21
CA ASN A 195 8.84 -18.13 -5.52
C ASN A 195 8.85 -16.59 -5.47
N THR A 196 7.88 -15.91 -6.10
CA THR A 196 7.78 -14.45 -6.13
C THR A 196 6.75 -13.99 -5.11
N PRO A 197 7.13 -13.14 -4.12
CA PRO A 197 6.17 -12.56 -3.20
C PRO A 197 5.18 -11.65 -3.95
N ILE A 198 3.89 -11.88 -3.76
CA ILE A 198 2.81 -11.04 -4.28
C ILE A 198 2.08 -10.41 -3.11
N ILE A 199 2.02 -9.09 -3.07
CA ILE A 199 1.44 -8.33 -1.98
C ILE A 199 0.12 -7.71 -2.42
N ILE A 200 -0.99 -8.25 -1.96
CA ILE A 200 -2.32 -7.69 -2.23
C ILE A 200 -2.44 -6.37 -1.48
N ASN A 201 -2.67 -5.27 -2.21
CA ASN A 201 -2.82 -3.95 -1.62
C ASN A 201 -4.23 -3.75 -1.05
N HIS A 202 -4.32 -2.94 0.02
CA HIS A 202 -5.56 -2.34 0.54
C HIS A 202 -6.68 -3.36 0.81
N VAL A 203 -6.37 -4.37 1.64
CA VAL A 203 -7.29 -5.47 1.98
C VAL A 203 -8.01 -6.09 0.76
N GLY A 204 -7.28 -6.18 -0.35
CA GLY A 204 -7.82 -6.76 -1.60
C GLY A 204 -8.49 -5.78 -2.55
N GLY A 205 -8.39 -4.46 -2.32
CA GLY A 205 -9.02 -3.47 -3.19
C GLY A 205 -10.56 -3.49 -3.07
N LEU A 206 -11.07 -3.41 -1.84
CA LEU A 206 -12.51 -3.47 -1.54
C LEU A 206 -13.32 -2.47 -2.38
N LEU A 207 -14.37 -2.95 -3.03
CA LEU A 207 -15.44 -2.17 -3.65
C LEU A 207 -16.71 -2.35 -2.84
N GLY A 208 -17.28 -1.26 -2.32
CA GLY A 208 -18.54 -1.21 -1.58
C GLY A 208 -19.53 -0.19 -2.15
N ILE A 209 -19.32 0.25 -3.39
CA ILE A 209 -20.18 1.21 -4.10
C ILE A 209 -20.73 0.60 -5.39
N GLY A 210 -21.68 1.29 -6.03
CA GLY A 210 -22.28 0.85 -7.29
C GLY A 210 -22.89 -0.55 -7.16
N PRO A 211 -22.59 -1.48 -8.06
CA PRO A 211 -23.13 -2.84 -8.04
C PRO A 211 -22.69 -3.66 -6.81
N TYR A 212 -21.69 -3.20 -6.07
CA TYR A 212 -21.13 -3.85 -4.88
C TYR A 212 -21.71 -3.32 -3.56
N ALA A 213 -22.54 -2.28 -3.58
CA ALA A 213 -23.21 -1.75 -2.39
C ALA A 213 -24.36 -2.69 -1.96
N LYS A 214 -24.03 -3.92 -1.53
CA LYS A 214 -24.96 -4.99 -1.18
C LYS A 214 -24.71 -5.52 0.22
N SER A 215 -25.73 -6.12 0.83
CA SER A 215 -25.66 -6.71 2.18
C SER A 215 -24.70 -7.90 2.29
N ASP A 216 -24.41 -8.59 1.19
CA ASP A 216 -23.53 -9.76 1.11
C ASP A 216 -22.05 -9.41 0.75
N LEU A 217 -21.73 -8.11 0.60
CA LEU A 217 -20.38 -7.64 0.26
C LEU A 217 -19.30 -8.30 1.11
N PHE A 218 -19.45 -8.23 2.44
CA PHE A 218 -18.44 -8.76 3.36
C PHE A 218 -18.20 -10.26 3.14
N GLN A 219 -19.27 -11.04 2.94
CA GLN A 219 -19.15 -12.49 2.76
C GLN A 219 -18.49 -12.83 1.41
N ASN A 220 -18.86 -12.12 0.35
CA ASN A 220 -18.28 -12.33 -0.99
C ASN A 220 -16.78 -11.96 -0.98
N TRP A 221 -16.44 -10.83 -0.41
CA TRP A 221 -15.05 -10.41 -0.24
C TRP A 221 -14.25 -11.42 0.61
N LYS A 222 -14.81 -11.87 1.76
CA LYS A 222 -14.17 -12.83 2.65
C LYS A 222 -13.84 -14.14 1.95
N THR A 223 -14.75 -14.67 1.11
CA THR A 223 -14.52 -15.90 0.34
C THR A 223 -13.27 -15.74 -0.55
N LEU A 224 -13.15 -14.64 -1.29
CA LEU A 224 -11.99 -14.38 -2.16
C LEU A 224 -10.68 -14.22 -1.37
N ILE A 225 -10.73 -13.56 -0.22
CA ILE A 225 -9.58 -13.41 0.67
C ILE A 225 -9.15 -14.75 1.25
N GLN A 226 -10.11 -15.62 1.60
CA GLN A 226 -9.81 -16.95 2.08
C GLN A 226 -9.10 -17.79 1.01
N GLU A 227 -9.58 -17.79 -0.23
CA GLU A 227 -8.91 -18.47 -1.34
C GLU A 227 -7.47 -17.95 -1.55
N ALA A 228 -7.28 -16.63 -1.46
CA ALA A 228 -5.95 -16.02 -1.58
C ALA A 228 -5.02 -16.41 -0.43
N SER A 229 -5.54 -16.56 0.79
CA SER A 229 -4.75 -16.90 1.97
C SER A 229 -4.15 -18.32 1.92
N GLU A 230 -4.74 -19.22 1.13
CA GLU A 230 -4.25 -20.58 0.91
C GLU A 230 -2.95 -20.62 0.07
N ILE A 231 -2.59 -19.49 -0.57
CA ILE A 231 -1.43 -19.41 -1.44
C ILE A 231 -0.22 -18.85 -0.67
N PRO A 232 0.85 -19.63 -0.45
CA PRO A 232 1.90 -19.30 0.51
C PRO A 232 2.70 -18.03 0.19
N ASN A 233 2.85 -17.67 -1.09
CA ASN A 233 3.59 -16.49 -1.54
C ASN A 233 2.71 -15.23 -1.68
N ILE A 234 1.46 -15.28 -1.21
CA ILE A 234 0.60 -14.09 -1.13
C ILE A 234 0.66 -13.49 0.27
N TYR A 235 0.89 -12.19 0.30
CA TYR A 235 0.86 -11.30 1.47
C TYR A 235 -0.26 -10.28 1.30
N ILE A 236 -0.67 -9.61 2.39
CA ILE A 236 -1.73 -8.61 2.31
C ILE A 236 -1.43 -7.37 3.13
N LYS A 237 -1.64 -6.18 2.54
CA LYS A 237 -1.53 -4.89 3.22
C LYS A 237 -2.85 -4.52 3.90
N LEU A 238 -2.76 -4.21 5.19
CA LEU A 238 -3.85 -3.82 6.06
C LEU A 238 -3.96 -2.30 6.12
N GLY A 239 -4.94 -1.72 5.45
CA GLY A 239 -5.17 -0.28 5.33
C GLY A 239 -5.71 0.07 3.94
N GLY A 240 -5.72 1.37 3.58
CA GLY A 240 -6.28 1.82 2.30
C GLY A 240 -7.81 1.77 2.26
N LEU A 241 -8.45 1.81 3.42
CA LEU A 241 -9.91 1.66 3.58
C LEU A 241 -10.65 3.00 3.62
N ALA A 242 -9.96 4.14 3.66
CA ALA A 242 -10.60 5.44 3.66
C ALA A 242 -11.11 5.87 2.27
N ALA A 243 -10.71 5.18 1.22
CA ALA A 243 -11.09 5.51 -0.13
C ALA A 243 -12.62 5.38 -0.35
N LYS A 244 -13.21 6.35 -1.05
CA LYS A 244 -14.66 6.40 -1.34
C LYS A 244 -15.20 5.09 -1.94
N ARG A 245 -14.39 4.40 -2.74
CA ARG A 245 -14.77 3.11 -3.36
C ARG A 245 -15.11 2.02 -2.35
N CYS A 246 -14.59 2.11 -1.10
CA CYS A 246 -14.87 1.11 -0.07
C CYS A 246 -16.30 1.19 0.47
N GLY A 247 -17.02 2.28 0.21
CA GLY A 247 -18.44 2.42 0.53
C GLY A 247 -18.73 2.67 2.02
N PHE A 248 -17.72 2.96 2.83
CA PHE A 248 -17.96 3.34 4.23
C PHE A 248 -18.49 4.76 4.33
N ASP A 249 -19.59 4.94 5.02
CA ASP A 249 -20.17 6.25 5.35
C ASP A 249 -20.02 6.51 6.86
N TYR A 250 -19.00 7.27 7.21
CA TYR A 250 -18.76 7.71 8.59
C TYR A 250 -18.64 9.23 8.70
N GLY A 251 -19.10 9.96 7.66
CA GLY A 251 -19.05 11.42 7.61
C GLY A 251 -17.65 11.98 7.31
N THR A 252 -17.47 13.28 7.55
CA THR A 252 -16.25 14.00 7.14
C THR A 252 -15.10 13.93 8.14
N GLN A 253 -15.37 13.59 9.41
CA GLN A 253 -14.37 13.48 10.47
C GLN A 253 -14.71 12.28 11.37
N PRO A 254 -14.49 11.06 10.90
CA PRO A 254 -14.85 9.86 11.68
C PRO A 254 -14.02 9.80 12.97
N THR A 255 -14.63 9.36 14.07
CA THR A 255 -13.92 9.05 15.30
C THR A 255 -13.08 7.76 15.16
N GLU A 256 -12.08 7.55 16.01
CA GLU A 256 -11.33 6.28 16.04
C GLU A 256 -12.26 5.08 16.22
N THR A 257 -13.28 5.20 17.08
CA THR A 257 -14.27 4.12 17.34
C THR A 257 -15.06 3.78 16.05
N GLN A 258 -15.47 4.78 15.28
CA GLN A 258 -16.16 4.54 14.00
C GLN A 258 -15.24 3.83 12.99
N LEU A 259 -13.97 4.24 12.90
CA LEU A 259 -13.00 3.59 12.02
C LEU A 259 -12.69 2.15 12.46
N VAL A 260 -12.53 1.90 13.76
CA VAL A 260 -12.34 0.55 14.31
C VAL A 260 -13.54 -0.34 14.00
N HIS A 261 -14.76 0.18 14.14
CA HIS A 261 -15.97 -0.56 13.82
C HIS A 261 -16.08 -0.89 12.31
N ALA A 262 -15.75 0.09 11.45
CA ALA A 262 -15.83 -0.07 10.00
C ALA A 262 -14.73 -0.98 9.42
N TRP A 263 -13.48 -0.78 9.84
CA TRP A 263 -12.30 -1.45 9.27
C TRP A 263 -11.94 -2.75 9.98
N GLY A 264 -12.24 -2.83 11.28
CA GLY A 264 -11.87 -3.96 12.14
C GLY A 264 -12.29 -5.31 11.60
N PRO A 265 -13.54 -5.53 11.16
CA PRO A 265 -13.97 -6.81 10.61
C PRO A 265 -13.13 -7.25 9.41
N TYR A 266 -12.79 -6.34 8.48
CA TYR A 266 -11.97 -6.64 7.31
C TYR A 266 -10.52 -6.94 7.69
N ILE A 267 -9.91 -6.10 8.53
CA ILE A 267 -8.52 -6.26 8.95
C ILE A 267 -8.33 -7.54 9.77
N LYS A 268 -9.17 -7.79 10.78
CA LYS A 268 -9.11 -9.02 11.60
C LYS A 268 -9.29 -10.27 10.75
N THR A 269 -10.25 -10.27 9.80
CA THR A 269 -10.42 -11.39 8.87
C THR A 269 -9.14 -11.66 8.06
N CYS A 270 -8.46 -10.62 7.57
CA CYS A 270 -7.19 -10.81 6.87
C CYS A 270 -6.13 -11.44 7.79
N ILE A 271 -5.98 -10.93 9.03
CA ILE A 271 -4.99 -11.46 9.99
C ILE A 271 -5.29 -12.90 10.36
N ASP A 272 -6.57 -13.24 10.60
CA ASP A 272 -7.00 -14.59 10.98
C ASP A 272 -6.75 -15.61 9.86
N LEU A 273 -6.88 -15.20 8.59
CA LEU A 273 -6.71 -16.07 7.44
C LEU A 273 -5.25 -16.20 6.98
N PHE A 274 -4.50 -15.11 6.92
CA PHE A 274 -3.13 -15.10 6.43
C PHE A 274 -2.08 -15.39 7.52
N GLY A 275 -2.42 -15.14 8.77
CA GLY A 275 -1.45 -15.09 9.87
C GLY A 275 -0.66 -13.76 9.90
N PRO A 276 -0.15 -13.36 11.08
CA PRO A 276 0.57 -12.10 11.27
C PRO A 276 1.81 -11.95 10.38
N GLU A 277 2.46 -13.05 10.04
CA GLU A 277 3.71 -13.10 9.24
C GLU A 277 3.48 -12.83 7.74
N ARG A 278 2.21 -12.80 7.29
CA ARG A 278 1.86 -12.45 5.90
C ARG A 278 0.95 -11.22 5.80
N CYS A 279 0.80 -10.50 6.92
CA CYS A 279 0.04 -9.25 7.02
C CYS A 279 0.96 -8.09 7.38
N LEU A 280 0.73 -6.92 6.80
CA LEU A 280 1.52 -5.73 7.09
C LEU A 280 0.64 -4.47 7.09
N PHE A 281 0.68 -3.70 8.20
CA PHE A 281 -0.05 -2.44 8.29
C PHE A 281 0.57 -1.36 7.40
N GLN A 282 -0.29 -0.47 6.89
CA GLN A 282 0.09 0.65 6.03
C GLN A 282 -0.86 1.83 6.21
N THR A 283 -0.38 3.05 6.11
CA THR A 283 -1.24 4.23 6.19
C THR A 283 -1.92 4.58 4.87
N ASN A 284 -1.30 4.28 3.74
CA ASN A 284 -1.71 4.78 2.43
C ASN A 284 -1.81 6.33 2.40
N PHE A 285 -0.89 7.03 3.09
CA PHE A 285 -0.87 8.49 3.08
C PHE A 285 -0.25 9.03 1.80
N PRO A 286 -0.73 10.16 1.28
CA PRO A 286 -1.79 11.03 1.79
C PRO A 286 -3.23 10.65 1.41
N PRO A 287 -3.55 9.66 0.52
CA PRO A 287 -4.95 9.35 0.18
C PRO A 287 -5.87 9.16 1.38
N ASP A 288 -5.41 8.44 2.40
CA ASP A 288 -6.24 8.10 3.57
C ASP A 288 -6.30 9.23 4.64
N LYS A 289 -5.66 10.39 4.42
CA LYS A 289 -5.82 11.59 5.28
C LYS A 289 -7.28 12.05 5.41
N VAL A 290 -8.13 11.64 4.49
CA VAL A 290 -9.57 11.93 4.55
C VAL A 290 -10.25 11.30 5.77
N ALA A 291 -9.67 10.25 6.36
CA ALA A 291 -10.19 9.61 7.57
C ALA A 291 -9.59 10.19 8.87
N GLY A 292 -8.51 10.98 8.78
CA GLY A 292 -7.89 11.62 9.94
C GLY A 292 -6.39 11.81 9.82
N SER A 293 -5.77 12.24 10.94
CA SER A 293 -4.33 12.42 11.04
C SER A 293 -3.58 11.07 10.98
N TYR A 294 -2.29 11.14 10.69
CA TYR A 294 -1.39 9.99 10.67
C TYR A 294 -1.39 9.25 12.02
N SER A 295 -1.29 9.99 13.14
CA SER A 295 -1.35 9.43 14.48
C SER A 295 -2.67 8.73 14.78
N LYS A 296 -3.79 9.29 14.33
CA LYS A 296 -5.12 8.69 14.49
C LYS A 296 -5.22 7.35 13.75
N ILE A 297 -4.73 7.27 12.52
CA ILE A 297 -4.77 6.02 11.75
C ILE A 297 -3.97 4.93 12.45
N TRP A 298 -2.77 5.22 12.95
CA TRP A 298 -1.99 4.25 13.72
C TRP A 298 -2.66 3.84 15.03
N ASN A 299 -3.31 4.76 15.75
CA ASN A 299 -4.12 4.41 16.91
C ASN A 299 -5.26 3.45 16.55
N VAL A 300 -5.97 3.70 15.44
CA VAL A 300 -7.03 2.80 14.94
C VAL A 300 -6.46 1.40 14.68
N PHE A 301 -5.34 1.27 14.01
CA PHE A 301 -4.70 -0.03 13.77
C PHE A 301 -4.28 -0.71 15.08
N LYS A 302 -3.72 0.02 16.03
CA LYS A 302 -3.36 -0.52 17.36
C LYS A 302 -4.57 -0.97 18.15
N LYS A 303 -5.70 -0.24 18.06
CA LYS A 303 -6.98 -0.67 18.67
C LYS A 303 -7.53 -1.95 18.03
N ILE A 304 -7.47 -2.06 16.71
CA ILE A 304 -7.89 -3.28 15.99
C ILE A 304 -7.01 -4.47 16.40
N ALA A 305 -5.71 -4.22 16.60
CA ALA A 305 -4.75 -5.24 16.95
C ALA A 305 -4.59 -5.46 18.47
N VAL A 306 -5.49 -4.93 19.32
CA VAL A 306 -5.32 -4.94 20.78
C VAL A 306 -5.18 -6.35 21.37
N ASP A 307 -5.93 -7.31 20.82
CA ASP A 307 -6.01 -8.69 21.33
C ASP A 307 -4.84 -9.59 20.87
N TYR A 308 -4.01 -9.15 19.90
CA TYR A 308 -2.87 -9.94 19.43
C TYR A 308 -1.70 -9.85 20.43
N SER A 309 -0.93 -10.93 20.52
CA SER A 309 0.26 -11.01 21.38
C SER A 309 1.34 -10.01 20.95
N PRO A 310 2.31 -9.69 21.84
CA PRO A 310 3.43 -8.80 21.48
C PRO A 310 4.23 -9.26 20.26
N SER A 311 4.41 -10.58 20.04
CA SER A 311 5.10 -11.13 18.89
C SER A 311 4.29 -10.96 17.59
N GLU A 312 2.99 -11.18 17.64
CA GLU A 312 2.09 -10.96 16.50
C GLU A 312 2.03 -9.48 16.13
N LYS A 313 1.88 -8.59 17.12
CA LYS A 313 1.97 -7.14 16.89
C LYS A 313 3.29 -6.75 16.23
N LYS A 314 4.40 -7.30 16.69
CA LYS A 314 5.72 -7.05 16.09
C LYS A 314 5.76 -7.49 14.62
N SER A 315 5.18 -8.64 14.26
CA SER A 315 5.06 -9.09 12.87
C SER A 315 4.23 -8.10 12.06
N LEU A 316 3.00 -7.80 12.49
CA LEU A 316 2.03 -6.95 11.80
C LEU A 316 2.52 -5.52 11.55
N PHE A 317 3.20 -4.92 12.52
CA PHE A 317 3.61 -3.52 12.47
C PHE A 317 5.04 -3.31 11.96
N ASN A 318 5.90 -4.34 11.98
CA ASN A 318 7.32 -4.16 11.65
C ASN A 318 7.91 -5.32 10.85
N THR A 319 8.03 -6.51 11.47
CA THR A 319 8.95 -7.56 10.99
C THR A 319 8.57 -8.08 9.61
N THR A 320 7.27 -8.27 9.33
CA THR A 320 6.79 -8.73 8.02
C THR A 320 7.19 -7.75 6.90
N ALA A 321 6.97 -6.45 7.10
CA ALA A 321 7.37 -5.43 6.13
C ALA A 321 8.91 -5.37 5.98
N LYS A 322 9.64 -5.46 7.11
CA LYS A 322 11.11 -5.43 7.15
C LYS A 322 11.73 -6.55 6.32
N GLN A 323 11.24 -7.77 6.50
CA GLN A 323 11.71 -8.95 5.78
C GLN A 323 11.32 -8.90 4.29
N LEU A 324 10.04 -8.62 4.01
CA LEU A 324 9.49 -8.64 2.66
C LEU A 324 10.18 -7.62 1.74
N TYR A 325 10.38 -6.38 2.24
CA TYR A 325 11.04 -5.32 1.50
C TYR A 325 12.56 -5.24 1.77
N LYS A 326 13.14 -6.25 2.42
CA LYS A 326 14.58 -6.37 2.70
C LYS A 326 15.14 -5.05 3.30
N ILE A 327 14.41 -4.46 4.27
CA ILE A 327 14.80 -3.23 4.98
C ILE A 327 15.83 -3.62 6.06
N LYS A 328 17.01 -3.04 5.99
CA LYS A 328 18.14 -3.38 6.89
C LYS A 328 17.94 -2.84 8.29
#